data_34a03282c87f97550ed769bcff9bdede
#
_entry.id   34a03282c87f97550ed769bcff9bdede
#
_cell.length_a   1.000
_cell.length_b   1.000
_cell.length_c   1.000
_cell.angle_alpha   90.00
_cell.angle_beta   90.00
_cell.angle_gamma   90.00
#
_symmetry.space_group_name_H-M   'P 1'
#
loop_
_entity.id
_entity.type
_entity.pdbx_description
1 polymer ?
#
loop_
_entity_poly.entity_id
_entity_poly.type
_entity_poly.pdbx_seq_one_letter_code
_entity_poly.pdbx_strand_id
1 'polypeptide(L)'
;MTTALSRTWEHAVVTGGAGFVGSHLCAALLGAGAAVTCVDDFSSGRPENISPLLEQPGFTLVQADVAEGLRIKRPPDLVLHFASPESPADYLRLPLHTLETGSTGTRNALDLAHSSGARFVLASTSGVYGDPGQNPQDERYWGNVNPVGPRSVHDEAKRFGEALTTAHADARGTDTCIVRLFTTYGPRMRGHDGRAVPTFVRQALAGEPLTVTGDGRQTRSLCYVDDAVRGILTAAAHGLRGPVNIGNPTEITMLDLARLVVELAESPSEIRHIDRPADDPAVCCPDITLARDKLGWDPQVRAEEGLRRTIAWFREAGTED
;
A
#
# COMPACT_ATOMS: atom_id res chain seq x y z
N MET A 1 -4.67 -20.37 8.06
CA MET A 1 -4.17 -21.37 7.10
C MET A 1 -3.39 -20.62 6.04
N THR A 2 -2.07 -20.80 6.00
CA THR A 2 -1.18 -20.18 5.01
C THR A 2 -1.46 -20.88 3.67
N THR A 3 -2.14 -20.20 2.76
CA THR A 3 -2.29 -20.71 1.39
C THR A 3 -0.89 -20.80 0.80
N ALA A 4 -0.43 -22.00 0.44
CA ALA A 4 0.87 -22.19 -0.18
C ALA A 4 0.92 -21.31 -1.44
N LEU A 5 1.92 -20.43 -1.54
CA LEU A 5 2.14 -19.65 -2.74
C LEU A 5 2.41 -20.61 -3.90
N SER A 6 1.78 -20.38 -5.04
CA SER A 6 1.94 -21.22 -6.24
C SER A 6 3.36 -21.16 -6.84
N ARG A 7 4.16 -20.21 -6.42
CA ARG A 7 5.58 -20.01 -6.77
C ARG A 7 6.37 -19.71 -5.49
N THR A 8 7.50 -20.38 -5.31
CA THR A 8 8.49 -20.06 -4.26
C THR A 8 9.55 -19.14 -4.83
N TRP A 9 9.99 -18.18 -4.02
CA TRP A 9 11.05 -17.24 -4.36
C TRP A 9 12.29 -17.60 -3.55
N GLU A 10 13.46 -17.55 -4.18
CA GLU A 10 14.72 -17.78 -3.46
C GLU A 10 15.26 -16.49 -2.82
N HIS A 11 15.11 -15.36 -3.52
CA HIS A 11 15.55 -14.06 -3.03
C HIS A 11 14.64 -12.94 -3.53
N ALA A 12 13.97 -12.28 -2.61
CA ALA A 12 13.13 -11.14 -2.90
C ALA A 12 13.79 -9.82 -2.45
N VAL A 13 13.70 -8.80 -3.28
CA VAL A 13 13.99 -7.40 -2.91
C VAL A 13 12.69 -6.68 -2.70
N VAL A 14 12.51 -6.04 -1.53
CA VAL A 14 11.34 -5.23 -1.20
C VAL A 14 11.82 -3.80 -0.96
N THR A 15 11.60 -2.89 -1.91
CA THR A 15 11.85 -1.47 -1.68
C THR A 15 10.68 -0.84 -0.94
N GLY A 16 10.93 0.11 -0.04
CA GLY A 16 9.92 0.56 0.91
C GLY A 16 9.57 -0.51 1.95
N GLY A 17 10.53 -1.41 2.23
CA GLY A 17 10.31 -2.59 3.08
C GLY A 17 10.16 -2.29 4.56
N ALA A 18 10.53 -1.09 5.04
CA ALA A 18 10.26 -0.63 6.40
C ALA A 18 8.93 0.17 6.50
N GLY A 19 8.25 0.39 5.37
CA GLY A 19 6.91 0.98 5.32
C GLY A 19 5.84 0.02 5.84
N PHE A 20 4.59 0.51 5.87
CA PHE A 20 3.44 -0.27 6.34
C PHE A 20 3.28 -1.60 5.58
N VAL A 21 2.92 -1.56 4.30
CA VAL A 21 2.68 -2.79 3.50
C VAL A 21 3.99 -3.55 3.25
N GLY A 22 5.09 -2.82 2.99
CA GLY A 22 6.40 -3.42 2.72
C GLY A 22 6.90 -4.31 3.86
N SER A 23 6.71 -3.92 5.11
CA SER A 23 7.13 -4.71 6.27
C SER A 23 6.34 -6.02 6.44
N HIS A 24 5.06 -6.01 6.09
CA HIS A 24 4.24 -7.23 6.05
C HIS A 24 4.66 -8.15 4.90
N LEU A 25 5.03 -7.60 3.72
CA LEU A 25 5.57 -8.37 2.60
C LEU A 25 6.91 -9.02 2.99
N CYS A 26 7.82 -8.28 3.62
CA CYS A 26 9.07 -8.83 4.13
C CYS A 26 8.83 -10.01 5.08
N ALA A 27 7.94 -9.85 6.04
CA ALA A 27 7.60 -10.91 6.99
C ALA A 27 6.97 -12.14 6.31
N ALA A 28 6.05 -11.92 5.37
CA ALA A 28 5.39 -13.00 4.63
C ALA A 28 6.36 -13.81 3.75
N LEU A 29 7.28 -13.13 3.05
CA LEU A 29 8.29 -13.76 2.20
C LEU A 29 9.31 -14.56 3.02
N LEU A 30 9.79 -14.01 4.14
CA LEU A 30 10.65 -14.74 5.09
C LEU A 30 9.94 -15.96 5.65
N GLY A 31 8.70 -15.80 6.08
CA GLY A 31 7.88 -16.92 6.57
C GLY A 31 7.61 -18.00 5.53
N ALA A 32 7.70 -17.67 4.24
CA ALA A 32 7.63 -18.61 3.12
C ALA A 32 9.00 -19.22 2.74
N GLY A 33 10.10 -18.84 3.44
CA GLY A 33 11.44 -19.40 3.25
C GLY A 33 12.30 -18.65 2.24
N ALA A 34 11.87 -17.50 1.71
CA ALA A 34 12.69 -16.67 0.84
C ALA A 34 13.75 -15.89 1.64
N ALA A 35 14.91 -15.67 1.07
CA ALA A 35 15.79 -14.61 1.54
C ALA A 35 15.19 -13.26 1.13
N VAL A 36 15.25 -12.24 2.01
CA VAL A 36 14.64 -10.92 1.77
C VAL A 36 15.67 -9.83 1.96
N THR A 37 15.85 -9.00 0.94
CA THR A 37 16.54 -7.73 1.07
C THR A 37 15.51 -6.59 1.14
N CYS A 38 15.39 -6.00 2.32
CA CYS A 38 14.61 -4.78 2.57
C CYS A 38 15.45 -3.57 2.18
N VAL A 39 14.95 -2.73 1.27
CA VAL A 39 15.58 -1.45 0.90
C VAL A 39 14.65 -0.33 1.35
N ASP A 40 15.15 0.58 2.17
CA ASP A 40 14.37 1.72 2.69
C ASP A 40 15.32 2.85 3.08
N ASP A 41 14.96 4.10 2.83
CA ASP A 41 15.70 5.29 3.25
C ASP A 41 15.20 5.87 4.58
N PHE A 42 14.10 5.33 5.09
CA PHE A 42 13.38 5.77 6.28
C PHE A 42 12.80 7.20 6.19
N SER A 43 12.62 7.73 4.99
CA SER A 43 11.94 9.03 4.79
C SER A 43 10.48 9.03 5.25
N SER A 44 9.84 7.86 5.16
CA SER A 44 8.49 7.57 5.66
C SER A 44 8.34 6.17 6.29
N GLY A 45 9.30 5.28 6.05
CA GLY A 45 9.41 3.97 6.68
C GLY A 45 9.86 4.07 8.15
N ARG A 46 9.60 3.01 8.94
CA ARG A 46 9.91 2.97 10.37
C ARG A 46 10.78 1.75 10.71
N PRO A 47 11.92 1.93 11.40
CA PRO A 47 12.74 0.82 11.86
C PRO A 47 11.96 -0.19 12.72
N GLU A 48 10.98 0.27 13.52
CA GLU A 48 10.15 -0.55 14.40
C GLU A 48 9.36 -1.60 13.61
N ASN A 49 8.92 -1.27 12.38
CA ASN A 49 8.16 -2.18 11.53
C ASN A 49 8.96 -3.44 11.12
N ILE A 50 10.28 -3.33 11.07
CA ILE A 50 11.19 -4.42 10.64
C ILE A 50 12.09 -4.92 11.76
N SER A 51 12.07 -4.30 12.93
CA SER A 51 12.93 -4.70 14.06
C SER A 51 12.81 -6.19 14.41
N PRO A 52 11.62 -6.85 14.38
CA PRO A 52 11.50 -8.28 14.63
C PRO A 52 12.13 -9.15 13.54
N LEU A 53 12.48 -8.58 12.39
CA LEU A 53 13.05 -9.30 11.24
C LEU A 53 14.58 -9.21 11.19
N LEU A 54 15.18 -8.18 11.82
CA LEU A 54 16.62 -7.88 11.70
C LEU A 54 17.54 -9.05 12.10
N GLU A 55 17.14 -9.83 13.08
CA GLU A 55 17.90 -10.97 13.55
C GLU A 55 17.51 -12.29 12.88
N GLN A 56 16.51 -12.28 12.01
CA GLN A 56 16.06 -13.50 11.34
C GLN A 56 17.03 -13.93 10.24
N PRO A 57 17.40 -15.21 10.17
CA PRO A 57 18.17 -15.73 9.05
C PRO A 57 17.51 -15.45 7.72
N GLY A 58 18.29 -14.94 6.74
CA GLY A 58 17.78 -14.62 5.41
C GLY A 58 17.24 -13.19 5.26
N PHE A 59 17.17 -12.39 6.32
CA PHE A 59 16.83 -10.96 6.22
C PHE A 59 18.08 -10.09 6.09
N THR A 60 18.05 -9.13 5.20
CA THR A 60 19.10 -8.11 5.02
C THR A 60 18.46 -6.74 4.87
N LEU A 61 18.90 -5.77 5.67
CA LEU A 61 18.52 -4.37 5.51
C LEU A 61 19.58 -3.62 4.69
N VAL A 62 19.15 -2.89 3.68
CA VAL A 62 19.96 -1.93 2.91
C VAL A 62 19.30 -0.56 3.06
N GLN A 63 19.91 0.32 3.84
CA GLN A 63 19.46 1.69 3.96
C GLN A 63 19.91 2.48 2.73
N ALA A 64 18.98 2.80 1.83
CA ALA A 64 19.27 3.51 0.59
C ALA A 64 18.02 4.17 0.01
N ASP A 65 18.21 5.32 -0.64
CA ASP A 65 17.22 5.94 -1.50
C ASP A 65 17.20 5.22 -2.86
N VAL A 66 16.04 4.74 -3.25
CA VAL A 66 15.85 4.04 -4.54
C VAL A 66 16.14 4.94 -5.75
N ALA A 67 16.01 6.27 -5.59
CA ALA A 67 16.32 7.23 -6.65
C ALA A 67 17.85 7.37 -6.89
N GLU A 68 18.67 7.09 -5.88
CA GLU A 68 20.14 7.11 -6.01
C GLU A 68 20.71 5.80 -6.60
N GLY A 69 19.88 4.79 -6.82
CA GLY A 69 20.24 3.51 -7.41
C GLY A 69 20.25 2.36 -6.40
N LEU A 70 20.10 1.15 -6.93
CA LEU A 70 20.00 -0.08 -6.14
C LEU A 70 21.23 -0.95 -6.31
N ARG A 71 22.03 -1.12 -5.25
CA ARG A 71 23.20 -1.99 -5.21
C ARG A 71 22.92 -3.23 -4.37
N ILE A 72 22.41 -4.27 -5.01
CA ILE A 72 22.04 -5.53 -4.35
C ILE A 72 23.13 -6.57 -4.63
N LYS A 73 23.71 -7.17 -3.56
CA LYS A 73 24.82 -8.11 -3.68
C LYS A 73 24.42 -9.43 -4.32
N ARG A 74 23.27 -9.98 -3.93
CA ARG A 74 22.72 -11.22 -4.47
C ARG A 74 21.63 -10.88 -5.49
N PRO A 75 21.68 -11.38 -6.75
CA PRO A 75 20.61 -11.17 -7.70
C PRO A 75 19.28 -11.68 -7.15
N PRO A 76 18.19 -10.88 -7.20
CA PRO A 76 16.85 -11.34 -6.83
C PRO A 76 16.20 -12.16 -7.96
N ASP A 77 15.18 -12.92 -7.61
CA ASP A 77 14.19 -13.50 -8.54
C ASP A 77 12.81 -12.84 -8.42
N LEU A 78 12.65 -11.95 -7.40
CA LEU A 78 11.48 -11.10 -7.21
C LEU A 78 11.90 -9.69 -6.76
N VAL A 79 11.36 -8.65 -7.40
CA VAL A 79 11.48 -7.25 -6.97
C VAL A 79 10.08 -6.70 -6.72
N LEU A 80 9.77 -6.40 -5.47
CA LEU A 80 8.55 -5.72 -5.04
C LEU A 80 8.87 -4.23 -4.81
N HIS A 81 8.44 -3.37 -5.73
CA HIS A 81 8.71 -1.93 -5.64
C HIS A 81 7.56 -1.22 -4.92
N PHE A 82 7.74 -1.02 -3.61
CA PHE A 82 6.80 -0.40 -2.69
C PHE A 82 7.32 0.92 -2.08
N ALA A 83 8.53 1.34 -2.43
CA ALA A 83 9.08 2.63 -2.02
C ALA A 83 8.26 3.77 -2.63
N SER A 84 7.62 4.55 -1.77
CA SER A 84 6.89 5.77 -2.12
C SER A 84 6.40 6.44 -0.84
N PRO A 85 6.49 7.76 -0.68
CA PRO A 85 5.71 8.50 0.31
C PRO A 85 4.21 8.41 -0.04
N GLU A 86 3.46 7.56 0.67
CA GLU A 86 2.07 7.21 0.31
C GLU A 86 1.02 8.00 1.10
N SER A 87 1.37 8.49 2.27
CA SER A 87 0.42 9.20 3.12
C SER A 87 0.31 10.68 2.75
N PRO A 88 -0.88 11.31 2.93
CA PRO A 88 -1.02 12.75 2.72
C PRO A 88 0.01 13.59 3.48
N ALA A 89 0.33 13.19 4.72
CA ALA A 89 1.35 13.87 5.51
C ALA A 89 2.74 13.79 4.85
N ASP A 90 3.09 12.65 4.25
CA ASP A 90 4.41 12.45 3.65
C ASP A 90 4.56 13.09 2.27
N TYR A 91 3.66 12.81 1.32
CA TYR A 91 3.84 13.35 -0.03
C TYR A 91 3.67 14.88 -0.09
N LEU A 92 2.91 15.48 0.84
CA LEU A 92 2.85 16.95 0.97
C LEU A 92 4.12 17.54 1.60
N ARG A 93 4.77 16.81 2.51
CA ARG A 93 6.04 17.20 3.12
C ARG A 93 7.24 17.00 2.18
N LEU A 94 7.18 15.96 1.33
CA LEU A 94 8.28 15.48 0.47
C LEU A 94 7.87 15.44 -1.02
N PRO A 95 7.33 16.55 -1.60
CA PRO A 95 6.71 16.48 -2.93
C PRO A 95 7.71 16.10 -4.04
N LEU A 96 8.91 16.67 -4.05
CA LEU A 96 9.92 16.36 -5.08
C LEU A 96 10.46 14.95 -4.91
N HIS A 97 10.76 14.53 -3.69
CA HIS A 97 11.21 13.18 -3.39
C HIS A 97 10.14 12.12 -3.79
N THR A 98 8.84 12.42 -3.63
CA THR A 98 7.75 11.55 -4.09
C THR A 98 7.80 11.34 -5.61
N LEU A 99 8.03 12.41 -6.38
CA LEU A 99 8.17 12.34 -7.83
C LEU A 99 9.46 11.62 -8.26
N GLU A 100 10.57 11.86 -7.59
CA GLU A 100 11.86 11.18 -7.85
C GLU A 100 11.78 9.68 -7.56
N THR A 101 11.18 9.30 -6.44
CA THR A 101 10.94 7.90 -6.10
C THR A 101 10.02 7.22 -7.12
N GLY A 102 8.93 7.89 -7.53
CA GLY A 102 7.99 7.36 -8.53
C GLY A 102 8.55 7.30 -9.96
N SER A 103 9.58 8.07 -10.29
CA SER A 103 10.19 8.13 -11.62
C SER A 103 11.54 7.40 -11.67
N THR A 104 12.60 8.03 -11.18
CA THR A 104 13.97 7.49 -11.17
C THR A 104 14.05 6.23 -10.31
N GLY A 105 13.42 6.22 -9.13
CA GLY A 105 13.35 5.05 -8.25
C GLY A 105 12.70 3.85 -8.92
N THR A 106 11.56 4.06 -9.59
CA THR A 106 10.88 3.00 -10.35
C THR A 106 11.76 2.47 -11.49
N ARG A 107 12.48 3.35 -12.21
CA ARG A 107 13.43 2.94 -13.25
C ARG A 107 14.55 2.08 -12.70
N ASN A 108 15.18 2.50 -11.60
CA ASN A 108 16.26 1.75 -10.97
C ASN A 108 15.80 0.37 -10.50
N ALA A 109 14.59 0.25 -9.97
CA ALA A 109 14.01 -1.03 -9.56
C ALA A 109 13.68 -1.94 -10.77
N LEU A 110 13.21 -1.37 -11.88
CA LEU A 110 12.98 -2.09 -13.14
C LEU A 110 14.31 -2.56 -13.77
N ASP A 111 15.34 -1.72 -13.76
CA ASP A 111 16.67 -2.09 -14.29
C ASP A 111 17.31 -3.20 -13.45
N LEU A 112 17.15 -3.19 -12.11
CA LEU A 112 17.55 -4.29 -11.23
C LEU A 112 16.80 -5.57 -11.59
N ALA A 113 15.49 -5.53 -11.72
CA ALA A 113 14.69 -6.70 -12.07
C ALA A 113 15.08 -7.27 -13.43
N HIS A 114 15.24 -6.41 -14.45
CA HIS A 114 15.62 -6.80 -15.79
C HIS A 114 17.00 -7.48 -15.82
N SER A 115 18.01 -6.85 -15.21
CA SER A 115 19.39 -7.36 -15.20
C SER A 115 19.54 -8.68 -14.42
N SER A 116 18.63 -8.94 -13.46
CA SER A 116 18.61 -10.17 -12.67
C SER A 116 17.69 -11.26 -13.25
N GLY A 117 16.90 -10.95 -14.30
CA GLY A 117 15.85 -11.84 -14.79
C GLY A 117 14.70 -12.02 -13.79
N ALA A 118 14.55 -11.07 -12.86
CA ALA A 118 13.57 -11.15 -11.79
C ALA A 118 12.16 -10.73 -12.26
N ARG A 119 11.14 -11.27 -11.60
CA ARG A 119 9.78 -10.74 -11.65
C ARG A 119 9.73 -9.39 -10.94
N PHE A 120 9.16 -8.37 -11.59
CA PHE A 120 8.93 -7.04 -11.02
C PHE A 120 7.47 -6.82 -10.69
N VAL A 121 7.17 -6.28 -9.50
CA VAL A 121 5.81 -5.88 -9.11
C VAL A 121 5.81 -4.42 -8.68
N LEU A 122 5.05 -3.59 -9.39
CA LEU A 122 4.84 -2.19 -9.03
C LEU A 122 3.64 -2.07 -8.07
N ALA A 123 3.86 -1.45 -6.91
CA ALA A 123 2.77 -0.94 -6.08
C ALA A 123 2.21 0.35 -6.68
N SER A 124 1.09 0.23 -7.39
CA SER A 124 0.24 1.34 -7.79
C SER A 124 -0.90 1.53 -6.78
N THR A 125 -1.81 2.42 -7.04
CA THR A 125 -2.83 2.89 -6.10
C THR A 125 -4.17 3.14 -6.78
N SER A 126 -5.27 3.11 -6.02
CA SER A 126 -6.55 3.65 -6.47
C SER A 126 -6.50 5.15 -6.79
N GLY A 127 -5.47 5.88 -6.33
CA GLY A 127 -5.24 7.29 -6.66
C GLY A 127 -5.10 7.55 -8.17
N VAL A 128 -4.67 6.56 -8.97
CA VAL A 128 -4.60 6.67 -10.44
C VAL A 128 -5.96 6.89 -11.09
N TYR A 129 -7.04 6.58 -10.38
CA TYR A 129 -8.42 6.82 -10.83
C TYR A 129 -8.91 8.25 -10.52
N GLY A 130 -8.24 8.98 -9.62
CA GLY A 130 -8.63 10.33 -9.20
C GLY A 130 -9.99 10.38 -8.50
N ASP A 131 -10.79 11.41 -8.79
CA ASP A 131 -12.21 11.47 -8.40
C ASP A 131 -13.05 10.79 -9.49
N PRO A 132 -13.40 9.51 -9.32
CA PRO A 132 -13.85 8.69 -10.44
C PRO A 132 -15.29 8.99 -10.84
N GLY A 133 -15.51 9.07 -12.17
CA GLY A 133 -16.86 9.09 -12.76
C GLY A 133 -17.51 7.70 -12.87
N GLN A 134 -16.81 6.64 -12.41
CA GLN A 134 -17.27 5.25 -12.44
C GLN A 134 -17.16 4.64 -11.05
N ASN A 135 -18.18 3.93 -10.60
CA ASN A 135 -18.19 3.18 -9.35
C ASN A 135 -18.92 1.84 -9.52
N PRO A 136 -18.31 0.66 -9.24
CA PRO A 136 -16.92 0.48 -8.82
C PRO A 136 -15.93 0.76 -9.97
N GLN A 137 -14.64 1.02 -9.63
CA GLN A 137 -13.58 1.26 -10.59
C GLN A 137 -13.00 -0.06 -11.11
N ASP A 138 -13.11 -0.33 -12.41
CA ASP A 138 -12.41 -1.42 -13.08
C ASP A 138 -11.04 -0.98 -13.63
N GLU A 139 -10.16 -1.91 -13.96
CA GLU A 139 -8.80 -1.62 -14.40
C GLU A 139 -8.72 -0.91 -15.75
N ARG A 140 -9.77 -0.93 -16.57
CA ARG A 140 -9.85 -0.28 -17.88
C ARG A 140 -10.25 1.19 -17.78
N TYR A 141 -10.74 1.62 -16.61
CA TYR A 141 -11.08 3.02 -16.39
C TYR A 141 -9.81 3.88 -16.29
N TRP A 142 -9.69 4.89 -17.15
CA TRP A 142 -8.46 5.72 -17.26
C TRP A 142 -8.28 6.72 -16.13
N GLY A 143 -9.35 6.97 -15.38
CA GLY A 143 -9.33 7.88 -14.25
C GLY A 143 -9.71 9.33 -14.62
N ASN A 144 -9.85 10.14 -13.56
CA ASN A 144 -10.13 11.57 -13.61
C ASN A 144 -9.25 12.26 -12.56
N VAL A 145 -7.95 12.39 -12.89
CA VAL A 145 -6.92 12.94 -11.98
C VAL A 145 -6.72 14.41 -12.28
N ASN A 146 -6.61 15.24 -11.23
CA ASN A 146 -6.17 16.63 -11.34
C ASN A 146 -4.61 16.68 -11.37
N PRO A 147 -3.98 16.90 -12.55
CA PRO A 147 -2.52 16.76 -12.69
C PRO A 147 -1.72 17.88 -12.01
N VAL A 148 -2.37 18.93 -11.54
CA VAL A 148 -1.76 20.10 -10.87
C VAL A 148 -2.37 20.39 -9.51
N GLY A 149 -3.25 19.52 -9.02
CA GLY A 149 -3.90 19.65 -7.72
C GLY A 149 -2.97 19.25 -6.56
N PRO A 150 -3.41 19.41 -5.32
CA PRO A 150 -2.60 19.13 -4.13
C PRO A 150 -2.18 17.66 -3.99
N ARG A 151 -2.91 16.73 -4.64
CA ARG A 151 -2.60 15.29 -4.65
C ARG A 151 -1.75 14.87 -5.85
N SER A 152 -1.51 15.78 -6.82
CA SER A 152 -0.90 15.45 -8.12
C SER A 152 0.47 14.78 -7.98
N VAL A 153 1.29 15.17 -7.00
CA VAL A 153 2.62 14.58 -6.81
C VAL A 153 2.56 13.08 -6.53
N HIS A 154 1.57 12.62 -5.79
CA HIS A 154 1.36 11.21 -5.51
C HIS A 154 0.71 10.50 -6.70
N ASP A 155 -0.41 11.03 -7.18
CA ASP A 155 -1.22 10.37 -8.20
C ASP A 155 -0.46 10.28 -9.54
N GLU A 156 0.24 11.35 -9.95
CA GLU A 156 1.04 11.35 -11.19
C GLU A 156 2.34 10.54 -11.06
N ALA A 157 2.99 10.50 -9.88
CA ALA A 157 4.12 9.60 -9.64
C ALA A 157 3.73 8.13 -9.90
N LYS A 158 2.54 7.72 -9.44
CA LYS A 158 2.03 6.35 -9.66
C LYS A 158 1.61 6.11 -11.11
N ARG A 159 0.93 7.05 -11.75
CA ARG A 159 0.56 6.97 -13.18
C ARG A 159 1.79 6.88 -14.07
N PHE A 160 2.82 7.69 -13.79
CA PHE A 160 4.11 7.60 -14.48
C PHE A 160 4.78 6.23 -14.25
N GLY A 161 4.78 5.72 -13.02
CA GLY A 161 5.30 4.40 -12.68
C GLY A 161 4.62 3.27 -13.47
N GLU A 162 3.28 3.30 -13.63
CA GLU A 162 2.54 2.35 -14.48
C GLU A 162 2.97 2.44 -15.95
N ALA A 163 3.04 3.66 -16.51
CA ALA A 163 3.45 3.88 -17.89
C ALA A 163 4.89 3.41 -18.12
N LEU A 164 5.82 3.71 -17.20
CA LEU A 164 7.22 3.28 -17.28
C LEU A 164 7.33 1.76 -17.19
N THR A 165 6.60 1.12 -16.28
CA THR A 165 6.57 -0.34 -16.11
C THR A 165 6.09 -1.03 -17.38
N THR A 166 5.02 -0.53 -17.99
CA THR A 166 4.47 -1.06 -19.25
C THR A 166 5.46 -0.90 -20.39
N ALA A 167 6.02 0.30 -20.57
CA ALA A 167 7.01 0.57 -21.62
C ALA A 167 8.27 -0.27 -21.46
N HIS A 168 8.74 -0.49 -20.22
CA HIS A 168 9.90 -1.32 -19.94
C HIS A 168 9.65 -2.81 -20.26
N ALA A 169 8.45 -3.30 -19.94
CA ALA A 169 8.04 -4.66 -20.31
C ALA A 169 7.98 -4.85 -21.83
N ASP A 170 7.40 -3.89 -22.54
CA ASP A 170 7.25 -3.97 -24.01
C ASP A 170 8.58 -3.79 -24.75
N ALA A 171 9.43 -2.88 -24.30
CA ALA A 171 10.71 -2.58 -24.97
C ALA A 171 11.83 -3.57 -24.64
N ARG A 172 11.83 -4.14 -23.43
CA ARG A 172 12.94 -4.98 -22.92
C ARG A 172 12.53 -6.41 -22.54
N GLY A 173 11.24 -6.72 -22.57
CA GLY A 173 10.74 -8.05 -22.20
C GLY A 173 10.82 -8.35 -20.71
N THR A 174 10.91 -7.33 -19.84
CA THR A 174 10.95 -7.53 -18.39
C THR A 174 9.63 -8.15 -17.92
N ASP A 175 9.71 -9.16 -17.08
CA ASP A 175 8.54 -9.80 -16.48
C ASP A 175 7.97 -8.89 -15.39
N THR A 176 6.85 -8.21 -15.67
CA THR A 176 6.27 -7.18 -14.81
C THR A 176 4.84 -7.49 -14.39
N CYS A 177 4.45 -6.93 -13.25
CA CYS A 177 3.08 -6.87 -12.77
C CYS A 177 2.80 -5.50 -12.14
N ILE A 178 1.59 -4.98 -12.32
CA ILE A 178 1.11 -3.75 -11.67
C ILE A 178 -0.05 -4.14 -10.75
N VAL A 179 0.03 -3.77 -9.47
CA VAL A 179 -1.07 -3.94 -8.50
C VAL A 179 -1.58 -2.56 -8.08
N ARG A 180 -2.86 -2.28 -8.26
CA ARG A 180 -3.52 -1.06 -7.79
C ARG A 180 -4.15 -1.33 -6.43
N LEU A 181 -3.50 -0.82 -5.38
CA LEU A 181 -3.97 -1.00 -4.01
C LEU A 181 -5.07 0.00 -3.70
N PHE A 182 -6.16 -0.48 -3.14
CA PHE A 182 -7.21 0.33 -2.54
C PHE A 182 -6.94 0.49 -1.04
N THR A 183 -7.75 1.31 -0.36
CA THR A 183 -7.51 1.71 1.04
C THR A 183 -7.15 0.52 1.92
N THR A 184 -5.85 0.28 2.06
CA THR A 184 -5.30 -0.78 2.90
C THR A 184 -5.05 -0.26 4.31
N TYR A 185 -5.41 -1.04 5.33
CA TYR A 185 -5.26 -0.68 6.74
C TYR A 185 -4.82 -1.90 7.58
N GLY A 186 -4.26 -1.64 8.76
CA GLY A 186 -3.83 -2.69 9.67
C GLY A 186 -2.73 -2.25 10.65
N PRO A 187 -2.14 -3.20 11.38
CA PRO A 187 -0.96 -2.99 12.21
C PRO A 187 0.21 -2.36 11.45
N ARG A 188 1.10 -1.65 12.15
CA ARG A 188 2.29 -0.95 11.62
C ARG A 188 1.99 0.30 10.79
N MET A 189 0.73 0.76 10.74
CA MET A 189 0.42 2.12 10.27
C MET A 189 0.85 3.16 11.30
N ARG A 190 1.24 4.35 10.85
CA ARG A 190 1.52 5.48 11.75
C ARG A 190 0.23 6.19 12.14
N GLY A 191 0.11 6.57 13.40
CA GLY A 191 -1.09 7.24 13.94
C GLY A 191 -1.34 8.63 13.33
N HIS A 192 -0.29 9.31 12.87
CA HIS A 192 -0.31 10.68 12.35
C HIS A 192 -0.07 10.78 10.84
N ASP A 193 -0.30 9.72 10.06
CA ASP A 193 -0.08 9.76 8.61
C ASP A 193 -1.20 10.46 7.81
N GLY A 194 -2.26 10.90 8.49
CA GLY A 194 -3.38 11.63 7.88
C GLY A 194 -4.42 10.74 7.18
N ARG A 195 -4.27 9.42 7.18
CA ARG A 195 -5.30 8.49 6.67
C ARG A 195 -6.37 8.24 7.72
N ALA A 196 -7.61 7.95 7.29
CA ALA A 196 -8.77 7.90 8.17
C ALA A 196 -8.66 6.84 9.28
N VAL A 197 -8.31 5.58 8.95
CA VAL A 197 -8.29 4.48 9.94
C VAL A 197 -7.32 4.77 11.08
N PRO A 198 -6.01 5.02 10.85
CA PRO A 198 -5.09 5.29 11.95
C PRO A 198 -5.45 6.55 12.72
N THR A 199 -5.93 7.61 12.05
CA THR A 199 -6.36 8.84 12.70
C THR A 199 -7.54 8.58 13.66
N PHE A 200 -8.58 7.88 13.22
CA PHE A 200 -9.73 7.57 14.05
C PHE A 200 -9.37 6.65 15.22
N VAL A 201 -8.54 5.63 14.97
CA VAL A 201 -8.07 4.72 16.03
C VAL A 201 -7.28 5.47 17.08
N ARG A 202 -6.31 6.32 16.67
CA ARG A 202 -5.53 7.14 17.60
C ARG A 202 -6.43 8.06 18.43
N GLN A 203 -7.32 8.80 17.77
CA GLN A 203 -8.25 9.72 18.44
C GLN A 203 -9.15 8.98 19.42
N ALA A 204 -9.72 7.84 19.02
CA ALA A 204 -10.56 7.04 19.90
C ALA A 204 -9.81 6.52 21.14
N LEU A 205 -8.57 6.04 20.97
CA LEU A 205 -7.75 5.55 22.07
C LEU A 205 -7.26 6.66 23.00
N ALA A 206 -7.07 7.88 22.47
CA ALA A 206 -6.71 9.06 23.26
C ALA A 206 -7.91 9.74 23.94
N GLY A 207 -9.17 9.31 23.67
CA GLY A 207 -10.36 9.98 24.15
C GLY A 207 -10.61 11.36 23.48
N GLU A 208 -9.93 11.63 22.35
CA GLU A 208 -10.09 12.83 21.55
C GLU A 208 -11.30 12.70 20.62
N PRO A 209 -11.97 13.80 20.21
CA PRO A 209 -13.01 13.74 19.20
C PRO A 209 -12.49 13.19 17.87
N LEU A 210 -13.25 12.24 17.26
CA LEU A 210 -12.94 11.74 15.93
C LEU A 210 -13.30 12.79 14.88
N THR A 211 -12.31 13.17 14.06
CA THR A 211 -12.46 14.23 13.05
C THR A 211 -12.89 13.66 11.70
N VAL A 212 -14.18 13.79 11.37
CA VAL A 212 -14.76 13.37 10.09
C VAL A 212 -14.77 14.55 9.12
N THR A 213 -14.18 14.39 7.95
CA THR A 213 -14.15 15.42 6.92
C THR A 213 -15.49 15.56 6.21
N GLY A 214 -15.95 16.82 5.98
CA GLY A 214 -17.24 17.10 5.37
C GLY A 214 -18.43 16.55 6.19
N ASP A 215 -19.46 16.07 5.50
CA ASP A 215 -20.62 15.42 6.11
C ASP A 215 -20.41 13.92 6.41
N GLY A 216 -19.26 13.37 6.04
CA GLY A 216 -18.90 11.97 6.25
C GLY A 216 -19.58 10.97 5.30
N ARG A 217 -20.27 11.43 4.26
CA ARG A 217 -20.96 10.55 3.27
C ARG A 217 -20.03 9.95 2.24
N GLN A 218 -18.81 10.50 2.05
CA GLN A 218 -17.82 9.91 1.16
C GLN A 218 -17.50 8.47 1.60
N THR A 219 -17.36 7.58 0.62
CA THR A 219 -17.15 6.15 0.88
C THR A 219 -15.72 5.72 0.62
N ARG A 220 -15.29 4.71 1.34
CA ARG A 220 -14.03 3.98 1.12
C ARG A 220 -14.28 2.49 1.25
N SER A 221 -13.47 1.72 0.56
CA SER A 221 -13.45 0.27 0.61
C SER A 221 -12.21 -0.19 1.35
N LEU A 222 -12.39 -0.72 2.55
CA LEU A 222 -11.29 -1.04 3.47
C LEU A 222 -10.78 -2.46 3.25
N CYS A 223 -9.53 -2.62 2.84
CA CYS A 223 -8.85 -3.90 2.70
C CYS A 223 -7.86 -4.12 3.85
N TYR A 224 -8.05 -5.20 4.60
CA TYR A 224 -7.11 -5.53 5.67
C TYR A 224 -5.75 -5.96 5.10
N VAL A 225 -4.66 -5.59 5.75
CA VAL A 225 -3.30 -5.74 5.22
C VAL A 225 -2.93 -7.18 4.87
N ASP A 226 -3.40 -8.18 5.63
CA ASP A 226 -3.13 -9.60 5.33
C ASP A 226 -3.75 -10.02 3.99
N ASP A 227 -4.96 -9.52 3.69
CA ASP A 227 -5.61 -9.75 2.40
C ASP A 227 -4.86 -9.06 1.27
N ALA A 228 -4.43 -7.81 1.47
CA ALA A 228 -3.63 -7.07 0.50
C ALA A 228 -2.31 -7.79 0.20
N VAL A 229 -1.56 -8.20 1.22
CA VAL A 229 -0.30 -8.96 1.09
C VAL A 229 -0.52 -10.27 0.33
N ARG A 230 -1.57 -11.01 0.67
CA ARG A 230 -1.94 -12.25 -0.04
C ARG A 230 -2.25 -11.97 -1.51
N GLY A 231 -2.99 -10.90 -1.81
CA GLY A 231 -3.31 -10.48 -3.18
C GLY A 231 -2.05 -10.10 -3.98
N ILE A 232 -1.17 -9.31 -3.40
CA ILE A 232 0.10 -8.90 -4.01
C ILE A 232 0.96 -10.12 -4.35
N LEU A 233 1.16 -11.02 -3.38
CA LEU A 233 2.00 -12.21 -3.59
C LEU A 233 1.36 -13.20 -4.58
N THR A 234 0.03 -13.31 -4.60
CA THR A 234 -0.68 -14.10 -5.61
C THR A 234 -0.50 -13.51 -7.01
N ALA A 235 -0.63 -12.19 -7.17
CA ALA A 235 -0.39 -11.50 -8.44
C ALA A 235 1.08 -11.65 -8.90
N ALA A 236 2.04 -11.55 -7.97
CA ALA A 236 3.44 -11.79 -8.24
C ALA A 236 3.69 -13.20 -8.81
N ALA A 237 3.03 -14.21 -8.25
CA ALA A 237 3.22 -15.61 -8.63
C ALA A 237 2.50 -16.01 -9.93
N HIS A 238 1.43 -15.31 -10.32
CA HIS A 238 0.53 -15.75 -11.39
C HIS A 238 1.02 -15.42 -12.82
N GLY A 239 1.99 -14.52 -13.01
CA GLY A 239 2.43 -14.12 -14.35
C GLY A 239 1.51 -13.09 -15.06
N LEU A 240 0.48 -12.57 -14.38
CA LEU A 240 -0.35 -11.49 -14.90
C LEU A 240 0.46 -10.19 -15.00
N ARG A 241 0.40 -9.49 -16.13
CA ARG A 241 1.08 -8.18 -16.27
C ARG A 241 0.37 -7.07 -15.51
N GLY A 242 -0.95 -7.16 -15.38
CA GLY A 242 -1.79 -6.13 -14.77
C GLY A 242 -2.11 -4.97 -15.72
N PRO A 243 -2.65 -3.85 -15.20
CA PRO A 243 -2.91 -3.66 -13.77
C PRO A 243 -3.97 -4.60 -13.21
N VAL A 244 -3.93 -4.87 -11.91
CA VAL A 244 -4.96 -5.61 -11.19
C VAL A 244 -5.31 -4.90 -9.89
N ASN A 245 -6.60 -4.72 -9.64
CA ASN A 245 -7.11 -4.13 -8.42
C ASN A 245 -7.01 -5.11 -7.25
N ILE A 246 -6.37 -4.68 -6.17
CA ILE A 246 -6.32 -5.41 -4.89
C ILE A 246 -6.99 -4.55 -3.83
N GLY A 247 -8.17 -4.96 -3.41
CA GLY A 247 -9.01 -4.22 -2.46
C GLY A 247 -10.25 -4.99 -2.06
N ASN A 248 -11.03 -4.42 -1.16
CA ASN A 248 -12.31 -5.01 -0.73
C ASN A 248 -13.45 -4.26 -1.45
N PRO A 249 -14.39 -4.91 -2.12
CA PRO A 249 -15.48 -4.24 -2.83
C PRO A 249 -16.61 -3.72 -1.91
N THR A 250 -16.49 -3.91 -0.59
CA THR A 250 -17.51 -3.43 0.36
C THR A 250 -17.22 -2.01 0.79
N GLU A 251 -18.10 -1.08 0.45
CA GLU A 251 -18.00 0.33 0.82
C GLU A 251 -18.48 0.59 2.24
N ILE A 252 -17.84 1.53 2.91
CA ILE A 252 -18.25 2.09 4.19
C ILE A 252 -18.16 3.62 4.11
N THR A 253 -19.16 4.35 4.65
CA THR A 253 -19.07 5.81 4.77
C THR A 253 -18.05 6.20 5.84
N MET A 254 -17.43 7.37 5.71
CA MET A 254 -16.48 7.84 6.73
C MET A 254 -17.15 8.05 8.09
N LEU A 255 -18.42 8.44 8.09
CA LEU A 255 -19.19 8.58 9.32
C LEU A 255 -19.46 7.22 9.99
N ASP A 256 -19.83 6.19 9.22
CA ASP A 256 -20.06 4.85 9.78
C ASP A 256 -18.75 4.18 10.20
N LEU A 257 -17.65 4.44 9.50
CA LEU A 257 -16.31 4.01 9.94
C LEU A 257 -15.94 4.64 11.29
N ALA A 258 -16.19 5.95 11.47
CA ALA A 258 -15.89 6.62 12.73
C ALA A 258 -16.73 6.04 13.87
N ARG A 259 -18.04 5.81 13.65
CA ARG A 259 -18.94 5.18 14.65
C ARG A 259 -18.46 3.77 15.02
N LEU A 260 -18.10 2.98 14.02
CA LEU A 260 -17.59 1.62 14.24
C LEU A 260 -16.27 1.63 15.04
N VAL A 261 -15.36 2.56 14.77
CA VAL A 261 -14.11 2.69 15.53
C VAL A 261 -14.39 3.09 16.99
N VAL A 262 -15.29 4.04 17.24
CA VAL A 262 -15.70 4.42 18.60
C VAL A 262 -16.27 3.23 19.37
N GLU A 263 -17.16 2.47 18.74
CA GLU A 263 -17.75 1.26 19.32
C GLU A 263 -16.69 0.20 19.64
N LEU A 264 -15.84 -0.15 18.67
CA LEU A 264 -14.81 -1.20 18.83
C LEU A 264 -13.69 -0.81 19.79
N ALA A 265 -13.38 0.47 19.90
CA ALA A 265 -12.41 0.99 20.85
C ALA A 265 -12.99 1.17 22.26
N GLU A 266 -14.33 1.01 22.43
CA GLU A 266 -15.07 1.32 23.67
C GLU A 266 -14.75 2.73 24.16
N SER A 267 -14.68 3.69 23.21
CA SER A 267 -14.24 5.05 23.48
C SER A 267 -15.40 5.97 23.82
N PRO A 268 -15.24 6.92 24.76
CA PRO A 268 -16.21 7.98 25.02
C PRO A 268 -16.15 9.13 24.00
N SER A 269 -15.30 9.01 22.98
CA SER A 269 -15.05 10.08 22.02
C SER A 269 -16.27 10.47 21.21
N GLU A 270 -16.48 11.76 21.04
CA GLU A 270 -17.50 12.32 20.16
C GLU A 270 -17.00 12.36 18.71
N ILE A 271 -17.92 12.44 17.74
CA ILE A 271 -17.60 12.67 16.33
C ILE A 271 -17.72 14.15 16.03
N ARG A 272 -16.66 14.75 15.47
CA ARG A 272 -16.60 16.16 15.07
C ARG A 272 -16.38 16.28 13.58
N HIS A 273 -17.20 17.11 12.91
CA HIS A 273 -17.01 17.40 11.50
C HIS A 273 -16.00 18.53 11.29
N ILE A 274 -15.12 18.35 10.29
CA ILE A 274 -14.11 19.32 9.84
C ILE A 274 -14.23 19.54 8.35
N ASP A 275 -13.58 20.59 7.81
CA ASP A 275 -13.59 20.87 6.38
C ASP A 275 -13.01 19.72 5.57
N ARG A 276 -13.60 19.45 4.39
CA ARG A 276 -13.13 18.42 3.48
C ARG A 276 -11.91 18.93 2.70
N PRO A 277 -10.81 18.16 2.61
CA PRO A 277 -9.68 18.51 1.77
C PRO A 277 -10.08 18.65 0.30
N ALA A 278 -9.39 19.54 -0.43
CA ALA A 278 -9.54 19.64 -1.87
C ALA A 278 -9.10 18.33 -2.56
N ASP A 279 -9.77 17.98 -3.67
CA ASP A 279 -9.50 16.78 -4.47
C ASP A 279 -9.61 15.45 -3.70
N ASP A 280 -10.30 15.42 -2.54
CA ASP A 280 -10.61 14.16 -1.87
C ASP A 280 -11.73 13.42 -2.62
N PRO A 281 -11.50 12.19 -3.16
CA PRO A 281 -12.49 11.47 -3.95
C PRO A 281 -13.79 11.22 -3.19
N ALA A 282 -14.94 11.39 -3.87
CA ALA A 282 -16.24 11.11 -3.26
C ALA A 282 -16.46 9.63 -3.00
N VAL A 283 -15.97 8.78 -3.89
CA VAL A 283 -16.11 7.33 -3.83
C VAL A 283 -14.76 6.66 -4.18
N CYS A 284 -14.48 5.52 -3.55
CA CYS A 284 -13.30 4.71 -3.87
C CYS A 284 -13.63 3.25 -3.59
N CYS A 285 -14.03 2.51 -4.65
CA CYS A 285 -14.47 1.12 -4.56
C CYS A 285 -13.91 0.29 -5.72
N PRO A 286 -13.12 -0.77 -5.48
CA PRO A 286 -12.58 -1.59 -6.55
C PRO A 286 -13.63 -2.51 -7.16
N ASP A 287 -13.63 -2.62 -8.49
CA ASP A 287 -14.04 -3.86 -9.13
C ASP A 287 -12.88 -4.85 -9.01
N ILE A 288 -13.11 -6.01 -8.40
CA ILE A 288 -12.10 -7.06 -8.20
C ILE A 288 -12.37 -8.31 -9.05
N THR A 289 -13.21 -8.19 -10.08
CA THR A 289 -13.56 -9.31 -10.97
C THR A 289 -12.31 -9.92 -11.60
N LEU A 290 -11.37 -9.09 -12.05
CA LEU A 290 -10.10 -9.57 -12.62
C LEU A 290 -9.27 -10.37 -11.61
N ALA A 291 -9.17 -9.90 -10.37
CA ALA A 291 -8.46 -10.61 -9.30
C ALA A 291 -9.14 -11.94 -8.94
N ARG A 292 -10.46 -11.98 -8.89
CA ARG A 292 -11.22 -13.22 -8.67
C ARG A 292 -11.02 -14.23 -9.80
N ASP A 293 -11.23 -13.79 -11.03
CA ASP A 293 -11.28 -14.68 -12.20
C ASP A 293 -9.89 -15.20 -12.59
N LYS A 294 -8.86 -14.35 -12.48
CA LYS A 294 -7.51 -14.70 -12.92
C LYS A 294 -6.62 -15.19 -11.79
N LEU A 295 -6.76 -14.63 -10.60
CA LEU A 295 -5.88 -14.95 -9.47
C LEU A 295 -6.54 -15.89 -8.45
N GLY A 296 -7.86 -16.11 -8.53
CA GLY A 296 -8.61 -16.81 -7.49
C GLY A 296 -8.53 -16.08 -6.13
N TRP A 297 -8.30 -14.76 -6.17
CA TRP A 297 -8.15 -13.96 -4.96
C TRP A 297 -9.42 -13.19 -4.62
N ASP A 298 -9.78 -13.22 -3.34
CA ASP A 298 -10.89 -12.48 -2.75
C ASP A 298 -10.53 -12.07 -1.33
N PRO A 299 -10.88 -10.86 -0.86
CA PRO A 299 -10.63 -10.46 0.53
C PRO A 299 -11.44 -11.34 1.49
N GLN A 300 -10.83 -11.74 2.59
CA GLN A 300 -11.42 -12.67 3.57
C GLN A 300 -11.69 -12.02 4.92
N VAL A 301 -10.97 -10.95 5.26
CA VAL A 301 -11.09 -10.27 6.54
C VAL A 301 -12.17 -9.20 6.46
N ARG A 302 -13.21 -9.33 7.29
CA ARG A 302 -14.25 -8.30 7.41
C ARG A 302 -13.69 -7.04 8.06
N ALA A 303 -14.22 -5.86 7.70
CA ALA A 303 -13.77 -4.59 8.22
C ALA A 303 -13.77 -4.54 9.76
N GLU A 304 -14.83 -5.04 10.39
CA GLU A 304 -14.96 -5.10 11.86
C GLU A 304 -13.80 -5.91 12.49
N GLU A 305 -13.51 -7.09 11.97
CA GLU A 305 -12.43 -7.94 12.49
C GLU A 305 -11.06 -7.31 12.28
N GLY A 306 -10.81 -6.76 11.09
CA GLY A 306 -9.56 -6.06 10.80
C GLY A 306 -9.36 -4.82 11.67
N LEU A 307 -10.44 -4.06 11.95
CA LEU A 307 -10.40 -2.91 12.85
C LEU A 307 -10.09 -3.34 14.29
N ARG A 308 -10.72 -4.43 14.79
CA ARG A 308 -10.41 -4.97 16.14
C ARG A 308 -8.90 -5.29 16.27
N ARG A 309 -8.32 -5.97 15.29
CA ARG A 309 -6.89 -6.30 15.27
C ARG A 309 -6.03 -5.05 15.19
N THR A 310 -6.43 -4.06 14.41
CA THR A 310 -5.72 -2.79 14.27
C THR A 310 -5.75 -2.00 15.58
N ILE A 311 -6.92 -1.87 16.22
CA ILE A 311 -7.09 -1.20 17.51
C ILE A 311 -6.25 -1.90 18.60
N ALA A 312 -6.27 -3.23 18.66
CA ALA A 312 -5.47 -3.99 19.61
C ALA A 312 -3.97 -3.68 19.44
N TRP A 313 -3.48 -3.68 18.19
CA TRP A 313 -2.09 -3.35 17.91
C TRP A 313 -1.71 -1.93 18.36
N PHE A 314 -2.56 -0.91 18.07
CA PHE A 314 -2.30 0.46 18.51
C PHE A 314 -2.33 0.62 20.04
N ARG A 315 -3.12 -0.18 20.77
CA ARG A 315 -3.11 -0.21 22.24
C ARG A 315 -1.78 -0.74 22.78
N GLU A 316 -1.19 -1.76 22.13
CA GLU A 316 0.07 -2.39 22.55
C GLU A 316 1.30 -1.56 22.13
N ALA A 317 1.31 -1.07 20.90
CA ALA A 317 2.44 -0.32 20.34
C ALA A 317 2.53 1.13 20.83
N GLY A 318 1.44 1.66 21.41
CA GLY A 318 1.28 3.09 21.69
C GLY A 318 0.74 3.86 20.48
N THR A 319 0.17 5.03 20.75
CA THR A 319 -0.40 5.92 19.71
C THR A 319 0.60 6.99 19.26
N GLU A 320 1.78 7.04 19.86
CA GLU A 320 2.86 7.97 19.51
C GLU A 320 3.70 7.41 18.36
N ASP A 321 4.04 8.29 17.41
CA ASP A 321 4.93 7.98 16.27
C ASP A 321 6.39 8.03 16.68
#